data_f140e38a0f5e6e4818b045f41b2f20bc
#
_entry.id   f140e38a0f5e6e4818b045f41b2f20bc
#
_cell.length_a   1.000
_cell.length_b   1.000
_cell.length_c   1.000
_cell.angle_alpha   90.00
_cell.angle_beta   90.00
_cell.angle_gamma   90.00
#
_symmetry.space_group_name_H-M   'P 1'
#
loop_
_entity.id
_entity.type
_entity.pdbx_description
1 polymer ?
#
loop_
_entity_poly.entity_id
_entity_poly.type
_entity_poly.pdbx_seq_one_letter_code
_entity_poly.pdbx_strand_id
1 'polypeptide(L)'
;MVATSTRIDPRVKRTRKLLLDAFLSVMAEKSFDAITVQDIAARATVNRATFYAHFVDKYALVDELIREGFTQMLQQRKATHVLSAENHLRHLFLTVCDYLRLLHTHCKHGPLFDSLAEAQIKALLREQVRAAMFERSAPRTHSHPRLELLTTIISWAIYGAAMEWSQRPGEQPAEAFVEEALPLIAASIAAFDERAR
;
A
#
# COMPACT_ATOMS: atom_id res chain seq x y z
N MET A 1 0.76 -28.60 15.83
CA MET A 1 1.70 -28.43 14.70
C MET A 1 2.31 -27.05 14.81
N VAL A 2 3.61 -26.97 15.11
CA VAL A 2 4.35 -25.72 15.32
C VAL A 2 4.61 -25.11 13.93
N ALA A 3 4.07 -23.92 13.67
CA ALA A 3 4.35 -23.17 12.46
C ALA A 3 5.84 -22.78 12.48
N THR A 4 6.64 -23.43 11.65
CA THR A 4 8.04 -23.10 11.43
C THR A 4 8.08 -21.72 10.76
N SER A 5 8.35 -20.68 11.54
CA SER A 5 8.70 -19.35 11.02
C SER A 5 9.96 -19.53 10.16
N THR A 6 9.79 -19.56 8.85
CA THR A 6 10.89 -19.65 7.89
C THR A 6 11.68 -18.35 7.99
N ARG A 7 12.74 -18.37 8.77
CA ARG A 7 13.66 -17.24 8.95
C ARG A 7 14.35 -17.02 7.60
N ILE A 8 13.88 -15.99 6.85
CA ILE A 8 14.48 -15.65 5.56
C ILE A 8 15.96 -15.34 5.77
N ASP A 9 16.84 -16.00 4.98
CA ASP A 9 18.29 -15.81 5.06
C ASP A 9 18.62 -14.30 4.94
N PRO A 10 19.44 -13.74 5.83
CA PRO A 10 19.85 -12.34 5.79
C PRO A 10 20.48 -11.93 4.45
N ARG A 11 21.14 -12.84 3.74
CA ARG A 11 21.70 -12.60 2.41
C ARG A 11 20.60 -12.35 1.37
N VAL A 12 19.52 -13.14 1.43
CA VAL A 12 18.36 -12.96 0.56
C VAL A 12 17.72 -11.57 0.76
N LYS A 13 17.51 -11.18 2.02
CA LYS A 13 16.97 -9.84 2.35
C LYS A 13 17.86 -8.72 1.82
N ARG A 14 19.19 -8.86 2.01
CA ARG A 14 20.14 -7.87 1.53
C ARG A 14 20.10 -7.72 0.01
N THR A 15 20.07 -8.83 -0.73
CA THR A 15 20.03 -8.81 -2.20
C THR A 15 18.72 -8.22 -2.70
N ARG A 16 17.56 -8.58 -2.08
CA ARG A 16 16.26 -7.97 -2.41
C ARG A 16 16.30 -6.46 -2.24
N LYS A 17 16.83 -5.98 -1.11
CA LYS A 17 16.98 -4.54 -0.86
C LYS A 17 17.86 -3.86 -1.90
N LEU A 18 19.01 -4.44 -2.25
CA LEU A 18 19.88 -3.89 -3.31
C LEU A 18 19.15 -3.75 -4.65
N LEU A 19 18.31 -4.73 -5.02
CA LEU A 19 17.51 -4.69 -6.24
C LEU A 19 16.41 -3.61 -6.18
N LEU A 20 15.75 -3.43 -5.04
CA LEU A 20 14.75 -2.38 -4.84
C LEU A 20 15.38 -0.98 -4.88
N ASP A 21 16.52 -0.77 -4.19
CA ASP A 21 17.25 0.49 -4.19
C ASP A 21 17.75 0.84 -5.60
N ALA A 22 18.27 -0.16 -6.33
CA ALA A 22 18.68 -0.01 -7.72
C ALA A 22 17.52 0.37 -8.65
N PHE A 23 16.37 -0.25 -8.47
CA PHE A 23 15.18 0.05 -9.25
C PHE A 23 14.70 1.50 -9.02
N LEU A 24 14.61 1.95 -7.78
CA LEU A 24 14.29 3.35 -7.44
C LEU A 24 15.26 4.34 -8.10
N SER A 25 16.57 4.02 -8.05
CA SER A 25 17.59 4.83 -8.70
C SER A 25 17.40 4.92 -10.22
N VAL A 26 17.03 3.81 -10.89
CA VAL A 26 16.78 3.79 -12.33
C VAL A 26 15.46 4.54 -12.66
N MET A 27 14.44 4.44 -11.82
CA MET A 27 13.16 5.17 -11.98
C MET A 27 13.32 6.69 -11.90
N ALA A 28 14.32 7.18 -11.21
CA ALA A 28 14.64 8.62 -11.21
C ALA A 28 15.17 9.12 -12.58
N GLU A 29 15.73 8.23 -13.39
CA GLU A 29 16.37 8.54 -14.66
C GLU A 29 15.49 8.23 -15.88
N LYS A 30 14.71 7.13 -15.82
CA LYS A 30 13.92 6.58 -16.93
C LYS A 30 12.47 6.36 -16.51
N SER A 31 11.55 6.44 -17.48
CA SER A 31 10.16 5.98 -17.27
C SER A 31 10.13 4.46 -17.05
N PHE A 32 9.16 3.99 -16.27
CA PHE A 32 9.01 2.56 -15.95
C PHE A 32 8.98 1.65 -17.19
N ASP A 33 8.31 2.09 -18.26
CA ASP A 33 8.18 1.31 -19.49
C ASP A 33 9.55 1.04 -20.14
N ALA A 34 10.46 2.01 -20.07
CA ALA A 34 11.81 1.92 -20.64
C ALA A 34 12.81 1.16 -19.75
N ILE A 35 12.43 0.81 -18.50
CA ILE A 35 13.29 0.08 -17.59
C ILE A 35 13.30 -1.41 -17.93
N THR A 36 14.50 -1.97 -18.03
CA THR A 36 14.72 -3.41 -18.23
C THR A 36 15.31 -4.07 -17.00
N VAL A 37 15.16 -5.39 -16.88
CA VAL A 37 15.81 -6.19 -15.82
C VAL A 37 17.34 -6.02 -15.88
N GLN A 38 17.91 -5.81 -17.08
CA GLN A 38 19.33 -5.58 -17.24
C GLN A 38 19.78 -4.24 -16.62
N ASP A 39 18.98 -3.19 -16.77
CA ASP A 39 19.27 -1.89 -16.14
C ASP A 39 19.33 -2.02 -14.62
N ILE A 40 18.32 -2.72 -14.05
CA ILE A 40 18.21 -2.94 -12.60
C ILE A 40 19.38 -3.79 -12.08
N ALA A 41 19.68 -4.92 -12.75
CA ALA A 41 20.75 -5.82 -12.34
C ALA A 41 22.13 -5.15 -12.42
N ALA A 42 22.37 -4.39 -13.50
CA ALA A 42 23.61 -3.60 -13.66
C ALA A 42 23.76 -2.55 -12.56
N ARG A 43 22.70 -1.80 -12.25
CA ARG A 43 22.69 -0.80 -11.18
C ARG A 43 22.89 -1.41 -9.80
N ALA A 44 22.32 -2.59 -9.54
CA ALA A 44 22.49 -3.36 -8.30
C ALA A 44 23.85 -4.08 -8.23
N THR A 45 24.66 -4.05 -9.28
CA THR A 45 25.94 -4.75 -9.39
C THR A 45 25.77 -6.27 -9.19
N VAL A 46 24.70 -6.83 -9.75
CA VAL A 46 24.43 -8.28 -9.76
C VAL A 46 24.20 -8.77 -11.19
N ASN A 47 24.28 -10.09 -11.40
CA ASN A 47 23.91 -10.65 -12.69
C ASN A 47 22.39 -10.87 -12.82
N ARG A 48 21.89 -11.02 -14.06
CA ARG A 48 20.47 -11.26 -14.33
C ARG A 48 19.92 -12.53 -13.66
N ALA A 49 20.75 -13.58 -13.52
CA ALA A 49 20.31 -14.79 -12.84
C ALA A 49 20.04 -14.52 -11.36
N THR A 50 20.84 -13.67 -10.72
CA THR A 50 20.57 -13.23 -9.33
C THR A 50 19.25 -12.44 -9.25
N PHE A 51 18.94 -11.57 -10.21
CA PHE A 51 17.64 -10.91 -10.25
C PHE A 51 16.49 -11.94 -10.29
N TYR A 52 16.54 -12.88 -11.23
CA TYR A 52 15.50 -13.90 -11.40
C TYR A 52 15.40 -14.91 -10.25
N ALA A 53 16.45 -15.06 -9.43
CA ALA A 53 16.39 -15.83 -8.18
C ALA A 53 15.52 -15.12 -7.10
N HIS A 54 15.27 -13.82 -7.23
CA HIS A 54 14.52 -13.02 -6.25
C HIS A 54 13.19 -12.50 -6.76
N PHE A 55 13.08 -12.17 -8.06
CA PHE A 55 11.90 -11.61 -8.70
C PHE A 55 11.67 -12.24 -10.06
N VAL A 56 10.45 -12.62 -10.35
CA VAL A 56 10.09 -13.23 -11.65
C VAL A 56 10.22 -12.23 -12.81
N ASP A 57 9.97 -10.96 -12.53
CA ASP A 57 10.06 -9.85 -13.49
C ASP A 57 10.14 -8.49 -12.77
N LYS A 58 10.17 -7.39 -13.54
CA LYS A 58 10.19 -6.03 -12.98
C LYS A 58 8.86 -5.63 -12.30
N TYR A 59 7.75 -6.29 -12.66
CA TYR A 59 6.43 -6.01 -12.07
C TYR A 59 6.33 -6.55 -10.66
N ALA A 60 6.82 -7.77 -10.43
CA ALA A 60 6.94 -8.36 -9.08
C ALA A 60 7.81 -7.50 -8.15
N LEU A 61 8.81 -6.80 -8.70
CA LEU A 61 9.64 -5.88 -7.95
C LEU A 61 8.89 -4.59 -7.59
N VAL A 62 8.03 -4.07 -8.50
CA VAL A 62 7.12 -2.94 -8.20
C VAL A 62 6.15 -3.31 -7.09
N ASP A 63 5.53 -4.49 -7.16
CA ASP A 63 4.60 -4.96 -6.14
C ASP A 63 5.25 -5.00 -4.75
N GLU A 64 6.48 -5.50 -4.68
CA GLU A 64 7.24 -5.55 -3.42
C GLU A 64 7.60 -4.15 -2.92
N LEU A 65 8.05 -3.26 -3.82
CA LEU A 65 8.40 -1.89 -3.48
C LEU A 65 7.22 -1.15 -2.86
N ILE A 66 6.04 -1.26 -3.49
CA ILE A 66 4.83 -0.61 -3.01
C ILE A 66 4.39 -1.23 -1.67
N ARG A 67 4.43 -2.55 -1.56
CA ARG A 67 4.10 -3.26 -0.33
C ARG A 67 5.00 -2.87 0.83
N GLU A 68 6.33 -2.89 0.63
CA GLU A 68 7.30 -2.53 1.68
C GLU A 68 7.15 -1.06 2.08
N GLY A 69 7.12 -0.13 1.12
CA GLY A 69 7.02 1.30 1.38
C GLY A 69 5.73 1.67 2.09
N PHE A 70 4.58 1.17 1.62
CA PHE A 70 3.28 1.40 2.24
C PHE A 70 3.20 0.82 3.66
N THR A 71 3.67 -0.43 3.84
CA THR A 71 3.65 -1.09 5.14
C THR A 71 4.55 -0.39 6.14
N GLN A 72 5.74 0.03 5.72
CA GLN A 72 6.67 0.77 6.58
C GLN A 72 6.06 2.11 7.03
N MET A 73 5.47 2.87 6.11
CA MET A 73 4.84 4.16 6.43
C MET A 73 3.66 3.99 7.39
N LEU A 74 2.83 2.96 7.17
CA LEU A 74 1.72 2.64 8.07
C LEU A 74 2.21 2.22 9.46
N GLN A 75 3.28 1.42 9.56
CA GLN A 75 3.86 1.00 10.83
C GLN A 75 4.44 2.19 11.62
N GLN A 76 5.12 3.11 10.95
CA GLN A 76 5.64 4.33 11.57
C GLN A 76 4.51 5.17 12.20
N ARG A 77 3.38 5.31 11.51
CA ARG A 77 2.21 6.01 12.06
C ARG A 77 1.59 5.27 13.25
N LYS A 78 1.49 3.95 13.19
CA LYS A 78 0.96 3.12 14.29
C LYS A 78 1.81 3.19 15.55
N ALA A 79 3.12 3.31 15.41
CA ALA A 79 4.05 3.38 16.54
C ALA A 79 3.91 4.69 17.36
N THR A 80 3.36 5.75 16.78
CA THR A 80 3.24 7.07 17.40
C THR A 80 1.89 7.33 18.08
N HIS A 81 0.89 6.44 17.91
CA HIS A 81 -0.48 6.67 18.43
C HIS A 81 -1.13 5.41 18.99
N VAL A 82 -1.93 5.57 20.05
CA VAL A 82 -2.76 4.48 20.61
C VAL A 82 -3.88 4.13 19.60
N LEU A 83 -3.98 2.85 19.23
CA LEU A 83 -4.89 2.37 18.22
C LEU A 83 -6.31 2.14 18.81
N SER A 84 -7.23 3.06 18.54
CA SER A 84 -8.65 2.72 18.44
C SER A 84 -9.00 2.34 16.99
N ALA A 85 -10.11 1.63 16.78
CA ALA A 85 -10.56 1.27 15.42
C ALA A 85 -10.82 2.50 14.53
N GLU A 86 -11.27 3.60 15.12
CA GLU A 86 -11.50 4.89 14.45
C GLU A 86 -10.16 5.53 14.04
N ASN A 87 -9.18 5.53 14.93
CA ASN A 87 -7.84 5.98 14.64
C ASN A 87 -7.15 5.13 13.56
N HIS A 88 -7.49 3.85 13.45
CA HIS A 88 -6.90 2.98 12.42
C HIS A 88 -7.28 3.44 11.01
N LEU A 89 -8.55 3.73 10.73
CA LEU A 89 -8.99 4.24 9.42
C LEU A 89 -8.37 5.61 9.10
N ARG A 90 -8.31 6.47 10.10
CA ARG A 90 -7.64 7.78 9.97
C ARG A 90 -6.17 7.64 9.58
N HIS A 91 -5.43 6.79 10.28
CA HIS A 91 -4.01 6.55 9.97
C HIS A 91 -3.83 5.89 8.62
N LEU A 92 -4.71 4.97 8.25
CA LEU A 92 -4.69 4.33 6.95
C LEU A 92 -4.90 5.36 5.83
N PHE A 93 -5.88 6.24 5.98
CA PHE A 93 -6.18 7.29 5.01
C PHE A 93 -5.00 8.28 4.86
N LEU A 94 -4.47 8.77 5.96
CA LEU A 94 -3.28 9.63 5.95
C LEU A 94 -2.07 8.96 5.31
N THR A 95 -1.89 7.65 5.55
CA THR A 95 -0.81 6.88 4.92
C THR A 95 -0.96 6.85 3.41
N VAL A 96 -2.18 6.69 2.89
CA VAL A 96 -2.44 6.71 1.44
C VAL A 96 -2.15 8.09 0.87
N CYS A 97 -2.62 9.17 1.51
CA CYS A 97 -2.33 10.54 1.07
C CYS A 97 -0.82 10.79 0.94
N ASP A 98 -0.06 10.48 1.99
CA ASP A 98 1.38 10.69 1.96
C ASP A 98 2.10 9.79 0.97
N TYR A 99 1.64 8.53 0.84
CA TYR A 99 2.25 7.58 -0.08
C TYR A 99 2.03 7.98 -1.54
N LEU A 100 0.81 8.41 -1.90
CA LEU A 100 0.52 8.92 -3.24
C LEU A 100 1.31 10.19 -3.54
N ARG A 101 1.41 11.11 -2.58
CA ARG A 101 2.24 12.32 -2.72
C ARG A 101 3.70 11.97 -2.93
N LEU A 102 4.24 10.99 -2.19
CA LEU A 102 5.62 10.51 -2.34
C LEU A 102 5.84 9.94 -3.75
N LEU A 103 4.93 9.11 -4.23
CA LEU A 103 4.99 8.56 -5.58
C LEU A 103 5.02 9.68 -6.62
N HIS A 104 4.10 10.62 -6.58
CA HIS A 104 3.99 11.73 -7.56
C HIS A 104 5.21 12.67 -7.57
N THR A 105 5.95 12.77 -6.45
CA THR A 105 7.08 13.72 -6.35
C THR A 105 8.42 13.14 -6.79
N HIS A 106 8.62 11.83 -6.65
CA HIS A 106 9.97 11.25 -6.75
C HIS A 106 10.21 10.33 -7.95
N CYS A 107 9.17 10.00 -8.71
CA CYS A 107 9.30 9.03 -9.80
C CYS A 107 8.86 9.62 -11.15
N LYS A 108 9.57 9.29 -12.21
CA LYS A 108 9.07 9.48 -13.58
C LYS A 108 8.11 8.33 -13.88
N HIS A 109 6.83 8.57 -13.61
CA HIS A 109 5.79 7.58 -13.86
C HIS A 109 5.51 7.40 -15.35
N GLY A 110 4.93 6.26 -15.67
CA GLY A 110 4.21 6.02 -16.90
C GLY A 110 2.86 5.39 -16.55
N PRO A 111 1.89 5.42 -17.45
CA PRO A 111 0.52 4.91 -17.20
C PRO A 111 0.49 3.47 -16.67
N LEU A 112 1.45 2.67 -17.09
CA LEU A 112 1.56 1.28 -16.64
C LEU A 112 1.96 1.18 -15.16
N PHE A 113 2.94 1.99 -14.72
CA PHE A 113 3.31 2.03 -13.29
C PHE A 113 2.16 2.52 -12.43
N ASP A 114 1.46 3.58 -12.87
CA ASP A 114 0.33 4.14 -12.14
C ASP A 114 -0.78 3.11 -11.94
N SER A 115 -1.10 2.33 -12.99
CA SER A 115 -2.07 1.25 -12.92
C SER A 115 -1.66 0.13 -11.97
N LEU A 116 -0.38 -0.26 -11.95
CA LEU A 116 0.16 -1.26 -11.02
C LEU A 116 0.13 -0.76 -9.58
N ALA A 117 0.56 0.49 -9.36
CA ALA A 117 0.55 1.13 -8.05
C ALA A 117 -0.87 1.24 -7.49
N GLU A 118 -1.82 1.67 -8.31
CA GLU A 118 -3.23 1.73 -7.96
C GLU A 118 -3.77 0.36 -7.51
N ALA A 119 -3.56 -0.67 -8.33
CA ALA A 119 -4.04 -2.03 -8.04
C ALA A 119 -3.46 -2.55 -6.72
N GLN A 120 -2.15 -2.37 -6.51
CA GLN A 120 -1.46 -2.85 -5.32
C GLN A 120 -1.85 -2.07 -4.05
N ILE A 121 -1.97 -0.74 -4.12
CA ILE A 121 -2.40 0.09 -2.98
C ILE A 121 -3.83 -0.28 -2.59
N LYS A 122 -4.75 -0.44 -3.55
CA LYS A 122 -6.12 -0.88 -3.28
C LYS A 122 -6.18 -2.27 -2.64
N ALA A 123 -5.32 -3.20 -3.06
CA ALA A 123 -5.23 -4.53 -2.45
C ALA A 123 -4.76 -4.46 -0.98
N LEU A 124 -3.72 -3.66 -0.71
CA LEU A 124 -3.21 -3.43 0.65
C LEU A 124 -4.24 -2.73 1.54
N LEU A 125 -4.95 -1.73 1.01
CA LEU A 125 -6.04 -1.07 1.71
C LEU A 125 -7.14 -2.06 2.10
N ARG A 126 -7.58 -2.89 1.15
CA ARG A 126 -8.60 -3.91 1.41
C ARG A 126 -8.19 -4.88 2.51
N GLU A 127 -6.93 -5.30 2.53
CA GLU A 127 -6.37 -6.15 3.58
C GLU A 127 -6.44 -5.47 4.95
N GLN A 128 -6.01 -4.21 5.06
CA GLN A 128 -6.00 -3.45 6.31
C GLN A 128 -7.41 -3.12 6.81
N VAL A 129 -8.31 -2.70 5.93
CA VAL A 129 -9.72 -2.44 6.27
C VAL A 129 -10.41 -3.73 6.73
N ARG A 130 -10.17 -4.83 6.03
CA ARG A 130 -10.70 -6.14 6.41
C ARG A 130 -10.22 -6.57 7.78
N ALA A 131 -8.91 -6.47 8.07
CA ALA A 131 -8.36 -6.77 9.38
C ALA A 131 -9.02 -5.94 10.49
N ALA A 132 -9.18 -4.63 10.29
CA ALA A 132 -9.86 -3.74 11.24
C ALA A 132 -11.33 -4.12 11.47
N MET A 133 -12.03 -4.57 10.43
CA MET A 133 -13.43 -5.03 10.55
C MET A 133 -13.52 -6.36 11.31
N PHE A 134 -12.58 -7.27 11.12
CA PHE A 134 -12.54 -8.54 11.87
C PHE A 134 -12.31 -8.34 13.36
N GLU A 135 -11.45 -7.40 13.75
CA GLU A 135 -11.23 -7.08 15.17
C GLU A 135 -12.48 -6.52 15.87
N ARG A 136 -13.38 -5.89 15.12
CA ARG A 136 -14.64 -5.30 15.63
C ARG A 136 -15.81 -6.28 15.70
N SER A 137 -15.83 -7.30 14.85
CA SER A 137 -16.97 -8.20 14.67
C SER A 137 -16.80 -9.50 15.46
N ALA A 138 -17.88 -10.00 16.07
CA ALA A 138 -17.90 -11.31 16.73
C ALA A 138 -17.59 -12.44 15.72
N PRO A 139 -17.10 -13.62 16.17
CA PRO A 139 -16.56 -14.70 15.31
C PRO A 139 -17.49 -15.27 14.22
N ARG A 140 -18.75 -14.87 14.18
CA ARG A 140 -19.78 -15.44 13.28
C ARG A 140 -19.84 -14.84 11.87
N THR A 141 -19.03 -13.81 11.55
CA THR A 141 -19.16 -13.07 10.28
C THR A 141 -17.99 -13.33 9.30
N HIS A 142 -17.24 -14.42 9.45
CA HIS A 142 -16.00 -14.66 8.73
C HIS A 142 -16.09 -14.85 7.21
N SER A 143 -17.30 -14.92 6.63
CA SER A 143 -17.45 -15.14 5.18
C SER A 143 -18.74 -14.50 4.64
N HIS A 144 -19.02 -13.23 4.97
CA HIS A 144 -20.23 -12.59 4.48
C HIS A 144 -19.92 -11.76 3.22
N PRO A 145 -20.59 -12.02 2.08
CA PRO A 145 -20.41 -11.23 0.84
C PRO A 145 -20.53 -9.71 1.04
N ARG A 146 -21.37 -9.29 2.00
CA ARG A 146 -21.52 -7.87 2.36
C ARG A 146 -20.27 -7.27 2.99
N LEU A 147 -19.49 -8.04 3.77
CA LEU A 147 -18.23 -7.56 4.34
C LEU A 147 -17.20 -7.32 3.24
N GLU A 148 -17.10 -8.20 2.26
CA GLU A 148 -16.22 -8.02 1.10
C GLU A 148 -16.63 -6.80 0.27
N LEU A 149 -17.92 -6.57 0.09
CA LEU A 149 -18.42 -5.37 -0.58
C LEU A 149 -18.09 -4.11 0.21
N LEU A 150 -18.32 -4.10 1.53
CA LEU A 150 -18.00 -2.95 2.39
C LEU A 150 -16.48 -2.64 2.36
N THR A 151 -15.62 -3.65 2.52
CA THR A 151 -14.17 -3.45 2.47
C THR A 151 -13.72 -2.91 1.13
N THR A 152 -14.36 -3.34 0.03
CA THR A 152 -14.09 -2.81 -1.30
C THR A 152 -14.51 -1.34 -1.41
N ILE A 153 -15.73 -1.00 -1.00
CA ILE A 153 -16.25 0.38 -1.05
C ILE A 153 -15.33 1.32 -0.25
N ILE A 154 -14.99 0.96 1.00
CA ILE A 154 -14.13 1.77 1.86
C ILE A 154 -12.74 1.95 1.23
N SER A 155 -12.14 0.89 0.71
CA SER A 155 -10.81 0.95 0.09
C SER A 155 -10.80 1.84 -1.14
N TRP A 156 -11.84 1.79 -1.97
CA TRP A 156 -11.95 2.64 -3.14
C TRP A 156 -12.23 4.10 -2.78
N ALA A 157 -13.07 4.34 -1.76
CA ALA A 157 -13.34 5.67 -1.26
C ALA A 157 -12.08 6.34 -0.72
N ILE A 158 -11.31 5.63 0.13
CA ILE A 158 -10.03 6.13 0.66
C ILE A 158 -9.05 6.42 -0.48
N TYR A 159 -8.87 5.45 -1.41
CA TYR A 159 -7.94 5.62 -2.51
C TYR A 159 -8.34 6.78 -3.42
N GLY A 160 -9.60 6.82 -3.86
CA GLY A 160 -10.10 7.86 -4.76
C GLY A 160 -10.01 9.26 -4.17
N ALA A 161 -10.40 9.42 -2.89
CA ALA A 161 -10.30 10.70 -2.20
C ALA A 161 -8.83 11.13 -2.00
N ALA A 162 -7.93 10.21 -1.61
CA ALA A 162 -6.51 10.52 -1.47
C ALA A 162 -5.84 10.85 -2.82
N MET A 163 -6.26 10.20 -3.90
CA MET A 163 -5.79 10.50 -5.25
C MET A 163 -6.21 11.92 -5.67
N GLU A 164 -7.46 12.28 -5.49
CA GLU A 164 -7.98 13.63 -5.77
C GLU A 164 -7.21 14.69 -4.99
N TRP A 165 -7.00 14.46 -3.68
CA TRP A 165 -6.23 15.36 -2.84
C TRP A 165 -4.76 15.47 -3.31
N SER A 166 -4.12 14.36 -3.68
CA SER A 166 -2.71 14.35 -4.09
C SER A 166 -2.44 15.11 -5.39
N GLN A 167 -3.47 15.30 -6.23
CA GLN A 167 -3.40 16.06 -7.48
C GLN A 167 -3.57 17.56 -7.29
N ARG A 168 -3.93 18.02 -6.07
CA ARG A 168 -4.11 19.43 -5.71
C ARG A 168 -3.10 19.87 -4.63
N PRO A 169 -1.79 19.90 -4.94
CA PRO A 169 -0.78 20.23 -3.96
C PRO A 169 -0.97 21.68 -3.45
N GLY A 170 -1.02 21.83 -2.13
CA GLY A 170 -1.06 23.14 -1.47
C GLY A 170 -2.45 23.70 -1.17
N GLU A 171 -3.56 23.10 -1.61
CA GLU A 171 -4.90 23.58 -1.27
C GLU A 171 -5.24 23.32 0.22
N GLN A 172 -4.87 22.14 0.76
CA GLN A 172 -5.23 21.75 2.11
C GLN A 172 -4.21 20.73 2.68
N PRO A 173 -3.83 20.80 3.98
CA PRO A 173 -3.06 19.74 4.64
C PRO A 173 -3.81 18.40 4.63
N ALA A 174 -3.07 17.29 4.55
CA ALA A 174 -3.66 15.94 4.53
C ALA A 174 -4.53 15.68 5.76
N GLU A 175 -4.11 16.16 6.92
CA GLU A 175 -4.85 16.03 8.18
C GLU A 175 -6.24 16.68 8.10
N ALA A 176 -6.32 17.91 7.62
CA ALA A 176 -7.58 18.63 7.50
C ALA A 176 -8.50 17.97 6.47
N PHE A 177 -7.95 17.54 5.34
CA PHE A 177 -8.70 16.81 4.31
C PHE A 177 -9.28 15.48 4.83
N VAL A 178 -8.46 14.72 5.58
CA VAL A 178 -8.90 13.44 6.15
C VAL A 178 -9.97 13.64 7.21
N GLU A 179 -9.90 14.68 8.05
CA GLU A 179 -10.95 15.00 9.05
C GLU A 179 -12.31 15.32 8.39
N GLU A 180 -12.31 15.92 7.21
CA GLU A 180 -13.55 16.18 6.46
C GLU A 180 -14.09 14.92 5.78
N ALA A 181 -13.23 14.08 5.22
CA ALA A 181 -13.64 12.90 4.46
C ALA A 181 -13.96 11.68 5.34
N LEU A 182 -13.31 11.53 6.49
CA LEU A 182 -13.46 10.36 7.36
C LEU A 182 -14.89 10.11 7.84
N PRO A 183 -15.69 11.12 8.25
CA PRO A 183 -17.07 10.90 8.67
C PRO A 183 -17.95 10.29 7.57
N LEU A 184 -17.71 10.64 6.30
CA LEU A 184 -18.46 10.11 5.15
C LEU A 184 -18.19 8.62 4.97
N ILE A 185 -16.93 8.20 5.18
CA ILE A 185 -16.53 6.79 5.12
C ILE A 185 -17.06 6.03 6.33
N ALA A 186 -16.98 6.62 7.54
CA ALA A 186 -17.47 6.03 8.78
C ALA A 186 -18.99 5.79 8.75
N ALA A 187 -19.76 6.66 8.10
CA ALA A 187 -21.21 6.46 7.90
C ALA A 187 -21.54 5.16 7.15
N SER A 188 -20.70 4.75 6.20
CA SER A 188 -20.85 3.48 5.47
C SER A 188 -20.70 2.27 6.39
N ILE A 189 -19.83 2.36 7.39
CA ILE A 189 -19.60 1.30 8.40
C ILE A 189 -20.80 1.24 9.36
N ALA A 190 -21.27 2.39 9.84
CA ALA A 190 -22.44 2.45 10.73
C ALA A 190 -23.69 1.84 10.07
N ALA A 191 -23.96 2.19 8.81
CA ALA A 191 -25.06 1.60 8.03
C ALA A 191 -24.93 0.08 7.80
N PHE A 192 -23.72 -0.45 7.80
CA PHE A 192 -23.47 -1.89 7.75
C PHE A 192 -23.82 -2.56 9.07
N ASP A 193 -23.36 -1.99 10.21
CA ASP A 193 -23.57 -2.53 11.56
C ASP A 193 -25.06 -2.53 11.95
N GLU A 194 -25.83 -1.50 11.59
CA GLU A 194 -27.29 -1.41 11.85
C GLU A 194 -28.09 -2.52 11.16
N ARG A 195 -27.69 -2.92 9.97
CA ARG A 195 -28.35 -3.98 9.20
C ARG A 195 -27.88 -5.40 9.54
N ALA A 196 -26.88 -5.53 10.40
CA ALA A 196 -26.38 -6.80 10.91
C ALA A 196 -27.02 -7.22 12.24
N ARG A 197 -27.79 -6.31 12.87
CA ARG A 197 -28.59 -6.56 14.08
C ARG A 197 -29.96 -7.06 13.71
#